data_8703ddf3de8b6bbf32cfad95574ab963
#
_entry.id   8703ddf3de8b6bbf32cfad95574ab963
#
_cell.length_a   1.000
_cell.length_b   1.000
_cell.length_c   1.000
_cell.angle_alpha   90.00
_cell.angle_beta   90.00
_cell.angle_gamma   90.00
#
_symmetry.space_group_name_H-M   'P 1'
#
loop_
_entity.id
_entity.type
_entity.pdbx_description
1 polymer ?
#
loop_
_entity_poly.entity_id
_entity_poly.type
_entity_poly.pdbx_seq_one_letter_code
_entity_poly.pdbx_strand_id
1 'polypeptide(L)'
;MLQKMDSDKEDDDSIRRLNELIDIVKESISKREQHTNFNVGVGEIVRGYRNLKSSYKQSRVAMKFMKIAKKISGDINKSIVYYSKLGIFQLFVEFDDVNKLKKYVPSSIIKLDEQDKKHNTELLTTLSSYLKNNLSLKKTSVDLSINYRSASYRIQKIKEISNINFEDNIELLSLRNGLIIFDIIKIY
;
A
#
# COMPACT_ATOMS: atom_id res chain seq x y z
N MET A 1 18.11 7.77 29.54
CA MET A 1 18.36 6.55 28.72
C MET A 1 17.58 5.34 29.27
N LEU A 2 17.62 5.04 30.56
CA LEU A 2 16.91 3.90 31.19
C LEU A 2 15.37 4.00 31.03
N GLN A 3 14.75 5.16 31.27
CA GLN A 3 13.28 5.35 31.10
C GLN A 3 12.76 5.07 29.69
N LYS A 4 13.58 5.30 28.64
CA LYS A 4 13.19 5.03 27.26
C LYS A 4 13.22 3.52 26.95
N MET A 5 14.18 2.78 27.53
CA MET A 5 14.28 1.32 27.38
C MET A 5 13.12 0.57 28.08
N ASP A 6 12.63 1.08 29.22
CA ASP A 6 11.48 0.48 29.89
C ASP A 6 10.17 0.74 29.13
N SER A 7 10.02 1.93 28.52
CA SER A 7 8.85 2.24 27.70
C SER A 7 8.80 1.39 26.43
N ASP A 8 9.93 1.17 25.78
CA ASP A 8 10.02 0.36 24.56
C ASP A 8 9.66 -1.12 24.83
N LYS A 9 10.05 -1.66 25.99
CA LYS A 9 9.69 -3.02 26.43
C LYS A 9 8.19 -3.17 26.75
N GLU A 10 7.59 -2.17 27.42
CA GLU A 10 6.16 -2.17 27.69
C GLU A 10 5.33 -2.07 26.41
N ASP A 11 5.80 -1.31 25.40
CA ASP A 11 5.13 -1.17 24.12
C ASP A 11 5.22 -2.48 23.31
N ASP A 12 6.36 -3.16 23.32
CA ASP A 12 6.52 -4.48 22.69
C ASP A 12 5.63 -5.55 23.34
N ASP A 13 5.50 -5.54 24.67
CA ASP A 13 4.62 -6.45 25.40
C ASP A 13 3.15 -6.18 25.08
N SER A 14 2.77 -4.92 24.94
CA SER A 14 1.43 -4.50 24.54
C SER A 14 1.08 -4.94 23.11
N ILE A 15 2.03 -4.81 22.17
CA ILE A 15 1.90 -5.30 20.79
C ILE A 15 1.74 -6.82 20.76
N ARG A 16 2.53 -7.55 21.56
CA ARG A 16 2.43 -9.00 21.64
C ARG A 16 1.05 -9.44 22.13
N ARG A 17 0.56 -8.88 23.24
CA ARG A 17 -0.79 -9.17 23.76
C ARG A 17 -1.89 -8.85 22.77
N LEU A 18 -1.77 -7.74 22.05
CA LEU A 18 -2.73 -7.39 21.00
C LEU A 18 -2.74 -8.43 19.88
N ASN A 19 -1.56 -8.91 19.43
CA ASN A 19 -1.48 -9.95 18.42
C ASN A 19 -2.11 -11.26 18.88
N GLU A 20 -1.86 -11.67 20.11
CA GLU A 20 -2.49 -12.86 20.73
C GLU A 20 -4.02 -12.74 20.73
N LEU A 21 -4.55 -11.58 21.13
CA LEU A 21 -6.00 -11.32 21.08
C LEU A 21 -6.55 -11.37 19.65
N ILE A 22 -5.85 -10.80 18.68
CA ILE A 22 -6.24 -10.83 17.27
C ILE A 22 -6.29 -12.27 16.77
N ASP A 23 -5.31 -13.10 17.13
CA ASP A 23 -5.27 -14.50 16.72
C ASP A 23 -6.41 -15.32 17.34
N ILE A 24 -6.74 -15.11 18.61
CA ILE A 24 -7.89 -15.72 19.29
C ILE A 24 -9.20 -15.33 18.56
N VAL A 25 -9.36 -14.04 18.23
CA VAL A 25 -10.57 -13.57 17.51
C VAL A 25 -10.65 -14.17 16.12
N LYS A 26 -9.53 -14.22 15.37
CA LYS A 26 -9.47 -14.88 14.05
C LYS A 26 -9.89 -16.33 14.13
N GLU A 27 -9.34 -17.07 15.07
CA GLU A 27 -9.65 -18.48 15.27
C GLU A 27 -11.14 -18.69 15.60
N SER A 28 -11.69 -17.84 16.47
CA SER A 28 -13.09 -17.88 16.85
C SER A 28 -14.04 -17.60 15.68
N ILE A 29 -13.68 -16.66 14.80
CA ILE A 29 -14.46 -16.34 13.59
C ILE A 29 -14.37 -17.49 12.59
N SER A 30 -13.15 -18.01 12.34
CA SER A 30 -12.92 -19.10 11.38
C SER A 30 -13.68 -20.39 11.75
N LYS A 31 -13.91 -20.64 13.04
CA LYS A 31 -14.72 -21.77 13.51
C LYS A 31 -16.21 -21.59 13.22
N ARG A 32 -16.70 -20.36 13.09
CA ARG A 32 -18.13 -20.06 12.85
C ARG A 32 -18.45 -19.89 11.37
N GLU A 33 -17.54 -19.28 10.61
CA GLU A 33 -17.72 -18.96 9.19
C GLU A 33 -16.45 -19.26 8.41
N GLN A 34 -16.49 -20.25 7.52
CA GLN A 34 -15.31 -20.77 6.77
C GLN A 34 -14.67 -19.79 5.79
N HIS A 35 -15.27 -18.61 5.51
CA HIS A 35 -14.80 -17.68 4.47
C HIS A 35 -14.81 -16.19 4.87
N THR A 36 -14.81 -15.87 6.17
CA THR A 36 -14.87 -14.47 6.60
C THR A 36 -13.49 -13.79 6.49
N ASN A 37 -13.38 -12.81 5.61
CA ASN A 37 -12.19 -11.95 5.52
C ASN A 37 -12.14 -11.02 6.75
N PHE A 38 -11.17 -11.26 7.62
CA PHE A 38 -10.95 -10.49 8.83
C PHE A 38 -9.81 -9.48 8.57
N ASN A 39 -10.09 -8.20 8.79
CA ASN A 39 -9.10 -7.13 8.64
C ASN A 39 -9.01 -6.30 9.93
N VAL A 40 -7.80 -5.94 10.35
CA VAL A 40 -7.52 -5.16 11.55
C VAL A 40 -6.64 -3.96 11.22
N GLY A 41 -7.10 -2.78 11.59
CA GLY A 41 -6.28 -1.58 11.64
C GLY A 41 -5.88 -1.30 13.09
N VAL A 42 -4.59 -1.10 13.35
CA VAL A 42 -4.05 -0.82 14.68
C VAL A 42 -3.52 0.61 14.72
N GLY A 43 -4.03 1.43 15.65
CA GLY A 43 -3.48 2.73 15.98
C GLY A 43 -2.22 2.64 16.85
N GLU A 44 -1.64 3.79 17.17
CA GLU A 44 -0.51 3.84 18.10
C GLU A 44 -0.94 3.54 19.53
N ILE A 45 -0.02 2.97 20.30
CA ILE A 45 -0.20 2.78 21.74
C ILE A 45 -0.21 4.16 22.40
N VAL A 46 -1.24 4.42 23.18
CA VAL A 46 -1.42 5.71 23.85
C VAL A 46 -1.66 5.51 25.34
N ARG A 47 -1.14 6.42 26.14
CA ARG A 47 -1.38 6.44 27.59
C ARG A 47 -2.46 7.47 27.93
N GLY A 48 -3.40 7.05 28.77
CA GLY A 48 -4.51 7.88 29.24
C GLY A 48 -5.67 8.02 28.26
N TYR A 49 -6.87 8.11 28.82
CA TYR A 49 -8.14 8.10 28.07
C TYR A 49 -8.27 9.25 27.06
N ARG A 50 -7.63 10.39 27.30
CA ARG A 50 -7.70 11.58 26.42
C ARG A 50 -7.11 11.29 25.03
N ASN A 51 -6.16 10.38 24.95
CA ASN A 51 -5.45 10.03 23.72
C ASN A 51 -6.11 8.87 22.94
N LEU A 52 -7.10 8.18 23.52
CA LEU A 52 -7.80 7.08 22.86
C LEU A 52 -8.47 7.49 21.55
N LYS A 53 -9.01 8.70 21.50
CA LYS A 53 -9.63 9.24 20.27
C LYS A 53 -8.62 9.36 19.13
N SER A 54 -7.37 9.72 19.42
CA SER A 54 -6.29 9.80 18.43
C SER A 54 -5.94 8.41 17.91
N SER A 55 -5.66 7.47 18.82
CA SER A 55 -5.35 6.08 18.47
C SER A 55 -6.49 5.42 17.65
N TYR A 56 -7.75 5.68 18.00
CA TYR A 56 -8.89 5.21 17.23
C TYR A 56 -8.92 5.79 15.80
N LYS A 57 -8.67 7.10 15.65
CA LYS A 57 -8.57 7.72 14.33
C LYS A 57 -7.45 7.07 13.50
N GLN A 58 -6.30 6.85 14.10
CA GLN A 58 -5.15 6.19 13.47
C GLN A 58 -5.48 4.74 13.05
N SER A 59 -6.18 3.98 13.89
CA SER A 59 -6.61 2.62 13.53
C SER A 59 -7.55 2.62 12.31
N ARG A 60 -8.44 3.62 12.22
CA ARG A 60 -9.31 3.82 11.06
C ARG A 60 -8.53 4.14 9.79
N VAL A 61 -7.47 4.98 9.91
CA VAL A 61 -6.55 5.27 8.80
C VAL A 61 -5.83 4.00 8.35
N ALA A 62 -5.29 3.22 9.28
CA ALA A 62 -4.64 1.94 8.99
C ALA A 62 -5.60 0.98 8.27
N MET A 63 -6.86 0.92 8.71
CA MET A 63 -7.89 0.09 8.08
C MET A 63 -8.19 0.53 6.64
N LYS A 64 -8.32 1.82 6.38
CA LYS A 64 -8.52 2.36 5.02
C LYS A 64 -7.33 2.01 4.11
N PHE A 65 -6.10 2.07 4.65
CA PHE A 65 -4.89 1.73 3.92
C PHE A 65 -4.74 0.22 3.63
N MET A 66 -5.56 -0.64 4.21
CA MET A 66 -5.45 -2.10 4.08
C MET A 66 -5.41 -2.57 2.61
N LYS A 67 -6.28 -2.04 1.75
CA LYS A 67 -6.33 -2.41 0.33
C LYS A 67 -5.01 -2.08 -0.38
N ILE A 68 -4.43 -0.92 -0.07
CA ILE A 68 -3.17 -0.45 -0.62
C ILE A 68 -2.01 -1.28 -0.05
N ALA A 69 -2.03 -1.56 1.24
CA ALA A 69 -1.02 -2.39 1.89
C ALA A 69 -0.96 -3.80 1.28
N LYS A 70 -2.11 -4.42 0.98
CA LYS A 70 -2.20 -5.71 0.27
C LYS A 70 -1.58 -5.63 -1.13
N LYS A 71 -1.87 -4.58 -1.87
CA LYS A 71 -1.34 -4.37 -3.22
C LYS A 71 0.18 -4.16 -3.21
N ILE A 72 0.69 -3.32 -2.31
CA ILE A 72 2.14 -3.02 -2.19
C ILE A 72 2.92 -4.25 -1.75
N SER A 73 2.46 -4.96 -0.71
CA SER A 73 3.13 -6.15 -0.18
C SER A 73 3.03 -7.35 -1.12
N GLY A 74 2.02 -7.38 -1.99
CA GLY A 74 1.65 -8.57 -2.78
C GLY A 74 1.05 -9.69 -1.93
N ASP A 75 0.80 -9.45 -0.66
CA ASP A 75 0.19 -10.40 0.27
C ASP A 75 -1.30 -10.11 0.41
N ILE A 76 -2.12 -10.85 -0.35
CA ILE A 76 -3.59 -10.74 -0.32
C ILE A 76 -4.17 -11.21 1.01
N ASN A 77 -3.45 -12.05 1.75
CA ASN A 77 -3.86 -12.58 3.05
C ASN A 77 -3.50 -11.63 4.21
N LYS A 78 -2.78 -10.54 3.94
CA LYS A 78 -2.45 -9.54 4.95
C LYS A 78 -3.73 -9.01 5.60
N SER A 79 -3.90 -9.28 6.87
CA SER A 79 -5.13 -8.96 7.61
C SER A 79 -4.91 -7.92 8.70
N ILE A 80 -3.67 -7.54 8.99
CA ILE A 80 -3.33 -6.57 10.03
C ILE A 80 -2.47 -5.45 9.44
N VAL A 81 -2.84 -4.21 9.70
CA VAL A 81 -2.04 -3.02 9.36
C VAL A 81 -1.89 -2.15 10.59
N TYR A 82 -0.65 -1.86 10.96
CA TYR A 82 -0.29 -0.95 12.04
C TYR A 82 -0.08 0.45 11.50
N TYR A 83 -0.70 1.47 12.10
CA TYR A 83 -0.51 2.87 11.74
C TYR A 83 0.96 3.28 11.79
N SER A 84 1.68 2.89 12.85
CA SER A 84 3.12 3.16 13.02
C SER A 84 4.00 2.62 11.88
N LYS A 85 3.54 1.56 11.18
CA LYS A 85 4.26 0.94 10.06
C LYS A 85 3.91 1.56 8.69
N LEU A 86 2.99 2.49 8.63
CA LEU A 86 2.65 3.18 7.39
C LEU A 86 3.77 4.14 6.93
N GLY A 87 4.60 4.65 7.86
CA GLY A 87 5.67 5.59 7.53
C GLY A 87 5.13 6.82 6.78
N ILE A 88 5.77 7.18 5.67
CA ILE A 88 5.36 8.34 4.85
C ILE A 88 3.90 8.24 4.33
N PHE A 89 3.34 7.04 4.25
CA PHE A 89 1.96 6.86 3.79
C PHE A 89 0.92 7.43 4.75
N GLN A 90 1.27 7.66 6.02
CA GLN A 90 0.43 8.37 6.98
C GLN A 90 0.04 9.75 6.41
N LEU A 91 0.99 10.47 5.80
CA LEU A 91 0.75 11.79 5.22
C LEU A 91 -0.33 11.74 4.12
N PHE A 92 -0.36 10.68 3.31
CA PHE A 92 -1.31 10.59 2.19
C PHE A 92 -2.72 10.24 2.65
N VAL A 93 -2.85 9.53 3.77
CA VAL A 93 -4.15 9.05 4.26
C VAL A 93 -4.78 10.04 5.25
N GLU A 94 -3.99 10.95 5.81
CA GLU A 94 -4.45 12.01 6.72
C GLU A 94 -4.96 13.27 5.99
N PHE A 95 -4.80 13.36 4.68
CA PHE A 95 -5.38 14.45 3.91
C PHE A 95 -6.91 14.43 4.02
N ASP A 96 -7.50 15.52 4.49
CA ASP A 96 -8.96 15.70 4.58
C ASP A 96 -9.63 15.71 3.19
N ASP A 97 -8.91 16.20 2.18
CA ASP A 97 -9.36 16.24 0.79
C ASP A 97 -8.41 15.49 -0.13
N VAL A 98 -8.83 14.29 -0.51
CA VAL A 98 -8.08 13.40 -1.41
C VAL A 98 -7.83 14.05 -2.79
N ASN A 99 -8.67 14.99 -3.22
CA ASN A 99 -8.46 15.69 -4.49
C ASN A 99 -7.18 16.52 -4.48
N LYS A 100 -6.75 17.01 -3.30
CA LYS A 100 -5.46 17.70 -3.17
C LYS A 100 -4.27 16.81 -3.49
N LEU A 101 -4.43 15.50 -3.42
CA LEU A 101 -3.39 14.53 -3.77
C LEU A 101 -3.18 14.39 -5.28
N LYS A 102 -4.18 14.72 -6.10
CA LYS A 102 -4.12 14.60 -7.58
C LYS A 102 -2.90 15.31 -8.18
N LYS A 103 -2.53 16.46 -7.62
CA LYS A 103 -1.36 17.24 -8.11
C LYS A 103 -0.02 16.55 -7.91
N TYR A 104 0.05 15.52 -7.05
CA TYR A 104 1.26 14.74 -6.80
C TYR A 104 1.34 13.45 -7.62
N VAL A 105 0.31 13.18 -8.43
CA VAL A 105 0.34 12.07 -9.38
C VAL A 105 1.06 12.52 -10.63
N PRO A 106 2.18 11.88 -11.03
CA PRO A 106 2.88 12.19 -12.27
C PRO A 106 1.96 12.12 -13.49
N SER A 107 2.11 13.04 -14.42
CA SER A 107 1.32 13.08 -15.67
C SER A 107 1.47 11.80 -16.50
N SER A 108 2.62 11.14 -16.42
CA SER A 108 2.87 9.83 -17.04
C SER A 108 1.87 8.75 -16.58
N ILE A 109 1.53 8.71 -15.30
CA ILE A 109 0.54 7.78 -14.74
C ILE A 109 -0.85 8.08 -15.27
N ILE A 110 -1.22 9.36 -15.34
CA ILE A 110 -2.53 9.78 -15.87
C ILE A 110 -2.65 9.39 -17.36
N LYS A 111 -1.62 9.66 -18.16
CA LYS A 111 -1.61 9.29 -19.60
C LYS A 111 -1.76 7.78 -19.79
N LEU A 112 -1.11 6.96 -18.95
CA LEU A 112 -1.23 5.51 -19.03
C LEU A 112 -2.62 5.01 -18.62
N ASP A 113 -3.24 5.61 -17.59
CA ASP A 113 -4.61 5.27 -17.18
C ASP A 113 -5.63 5.62 -18.27
N GLU A 114 -5.48 6.78 -18.92
CA GLU A 114 -6.31 7.19 -20.05
C GLU A 114 -6.13 6.25 -21.25
N GLN A 115 -4.89 5.86 -21.55
CA GLN A 115 -4.58 4.89 -22.60
C GLN A 115 -5.21 3.52 -22.34
N ASP A 116 -5.06 3.02 -21.10
CA ASP A 116 -5.64 1.73 -20.69
C ASP A 116 -7.17 1.75 -20.82
N LYS A 117 -7.83 2.84 -20.40
CA LYS A 117 -9.28 3.01 -20.53
C LYS A 117 -9.73 3.07 -21.99
N LYS A 118 -8.97 3.77 -22.85
CA LYS A 118 -9.33 3.98 -24.27
C LYS A 118 -9.14 2.71 -25.11
N HIS A 119 -8.10 1.92 -24.82
CA HIS A 119 -7.69 0.80 -25.66
C HIS A 119 -7.80 -0.56 -24.99
N ASN A 120 -8.38 -0.61 -23.77
CA ASN A 120 -8.50 -1.81 -22.95
C ASN A 120 -7.14 -2.54 -22.79
N THR A 121 -6.11 -1.75 -22.48
CA THR A 121 -4.75 -2.25 -22.23
C THR A 121 -4.47 -2.32 -20.72
N GLU A 122 -3.34 -2.91 -20.34
CA GLU A 122 -2.93 -3.09 -18.94
C GLU A 122 -1.53 -2.48 -18.70
N LEU A 123 -1.27 -1.31 -19.30
CA LEU A 123 0.04 -0.66 -19.21
C LEU A 123 0.35 -0.18 -17.79
N LEU A 124 -0.65 0.38 -17.10
CA LEU A 124 -0.47 0.86 -15.74
C LEU A 124 -0.19 -0.30 -14.75
N THR A 125 -0.90 -1.41 -14.90
CA THR A 125 -0.63 -2.64 -14.14
C THR A 125 0.77 -3.18 -14.44
N THR A 126 1.18 -3.13 -15.72
CA THR A 126 2.51 -3.56 -16.14
C THR A 126 3.60 -2.65 -15.55
N LEU A 127 3.42 -1.33 -15.56
CA LEU A 127 4.34 -0.38 -14.92
C LEU A 127 4.47 -0.66 -13.42
N SER A 128 3.35 -0.85 -12.72
CA SER A 128 3.33 -1.15 -11.28
C SER A 128 4.13 -2.43 -10.97
N SER A 129 3.89 -3.52 -11.70
CA SER A 129 4.62 -4.78 -11.55
C SER A 129 6.11 -4.62 -11.88
N TYR A 130 6.45 -3.86 -12.92
CA TYR A 130 7.83 -3.63 -13.33
C TYR A 130 8.64 -2.87 -12.26
N LEU A 131 8.06 -1.82 -11.68
CA LEU A 131 8.66 -1.06 -10.57
C LEU A 131 8.79 -1.92 -9.31
N LYS A 132 7.76 -2.73 -8.97
CA LYS A 132 7.78 -3.68 -7.85
C LYS A 132 8.90 -4.71 -7.99
N ASN A 133 9.13 -5.18 -9.20
CA ASN A 133 10.15 -6.18 -9.52
C ASN A 133 11.54 -5.57 -9.83
N ASN A 134 11.80 -4.33 -9.40
CA ASN A 134 13.06 -3.61 -9.60
C ASN A 134 13.52 -3.59 -11.06
N LEU A 135 12.60 -3.25 -11.96
CA LEU A 135 12.81 -3.13 -13.41
C LEU A 135 13.24 -4.44 -14.10
N SER A 136 12.90 -5.59 -13.53
CA SER A 136 13.21 -6.89 -14.10
C SER A 136 12.07 -7.37 -15.00
N LEU A 137 12.25 -7.33 -16.32
CA LEU A 137 11.29 -7.87 -17.31
C LEU A 137 10.94 -9.34 -17.06
N LYS A 138 11.93 -10.15 -16.67
CA LYS A 138 11.72 -11.58 -16.38
C LYS A 138 10.79 -11.77 -15.17
N LYS A 139 11.02 -11.06 -14.07
CA LYS A 139 10.16 -11.13 -12.88
C LYS A 139 8.78 -10.55 -13.16
N THR A 140 8.71 -9.47 -13.93
CA THR A 140 7.44 -8.84 -14.34
C THR A 140 6.59 -9.77 -15.18
N SER A 141 7.18 -10.47 -16.15
CA SER A 141 6.45 -11.43 -16.99
C SER A 141 5.86 -12.57 -16.16
N VAL A 142 6.61 -13.07 -15.17
CA VAL A 142 6.10 -14.09 -14.23
C VAL A 142 4.98 -13.55 -13.34
N ASP A 143 5.19 -12.37 -12.73
CA ASP A 143 4.21 -11.72 -11.83
C ASP A 143 2.87 -11.46 -12.54
N LEU A 144 2.90 -11.10 -13.83
CA LEU A 144 1.71 -10.85 -14.65
C LEU A 144 1.21 -12.07 -15.42
N SER A 145 1.85 -13.22 -15.29
CA SER A 145 1.51 -14.45 -16.03
C SER A 145 1.47 -14.24 -17.56
N ILE A 146 2.39 -13.43 -18.11
CA ILE A 146 2.54 -13.17 -19.54
C ILE A 146 3.92 -13.62 -20.02
N ASN A 147 4.09 -13.80 -21.34
CA ASN A 147 5.40 -14.10 -21.87
C ASN A 147 6.35 -12.90 -21.84
N TYR A 148 7.65 -13.14 -21.87
CA TYR A 148 8.69 -12.12 -21.82
C TYR A 148 8.56 -11.07 -22.93
N ARG A 149 8.22 -11.50 -24.16
CA ARG A 149 8.07 -10.59 -25.32
C ARG A 149 6.91 -9.62 -25.10
N SER A 150 5.80 -10.10 -24.57
CA SER A 150 4.65 -9.25 -24.21
C SER A 150 5.00 -8.24 -23.12
N ALA A 151 5.72 -8.67 -22.08
CA ALA A 151 6.20 -7.74 -21.03
C ALA A 151 7.12 -6.67 -21.62
N SER A 152 8.09 -7.06 -22.44
CA SER A 152 9.02 -6.15 -23.11
C SER A 152 8.29 -5.15 -24.03
N TYR A 153 7.35 -5.63 -24.84
CA TYR A 153 6.52 -4.79 -25.70
C TYR A 153 5.71 -3.75 -24.88
N ARG A 154 5.06 -4.21 -23.79
CA ARG A 154 4.28 -3.29 -22.92
C ARG A 154 5.19 -2.23 -22.28
N ILE A 155 6.37 -2.59 -21.81
CA ILE A 155 7.33 -1.60 -21.24
C ILE A 155 7.81 -0.62 -22.30
N GLN A 156 8.06 -1.07 -23.54
CA GLN A 156 8.39 -0.16 -24.63
C GLN A 156 7.25 0.80 -24.93
N LYS A 157 6.02 0.33 -24.99
CA LYS A 157 4.82 1.17 -25.15
C LYS A 157 4.66 2.18 -24.02
N ILE A 158 4.93 1.79 -22.78
CA ILE A 158 4.94 2.69 -21.63
C ILE A 158 5.94 3.82 -21.86
N LYS A 159 7.18 3.52 -22.27
CA LYS A 159 8.19 4.54 -22.58
C LYS A 159 7.72 5.51 -23.66
N GLU A 160 7.17 4.97 -24.76
CA GLU A 160 6.70 5.79 -25.90
C GLU A 160 5.56 6.75 -25.51
N ILE A 161 4.59 6.28 -24.71
CA ILE A 161 3.40 7.07 -24.33
C ILE A 161 3.72 8.09 -23.25
N SER A 162 4.51 7.69 -22.26
CA SER A 162 4.71 8.44 -21.02
C SER A 162 6.05 9.18 -20.94
N ASN A 163 6.99 8.87 -21.83
CA ASN A 163 8.35 9.43 -21.87
C ASN A 163 9.13 9.24 -20.55
N ILE A 164 8.87 8.12 -19.84
CA ILE A 164 9.51 7.79 -18.56
C ILE A 164 10.98 7.43 -18.79
N ASN A 165 11.87 8.06 -18.00
CA ASN A 165 13.28 7.66 -17.90
C ASN A 165 13.47 6.70 -16.72
N PHE A 166 13.59 5.40 -17.00
CA PHE A 166 13.80 4.38 -15.95
C PHE A 166 15.24 4.37 -15.37
N GLU A 167 16.15 5.22 -15.85
CA GLU A 167 17.50 5.36 -15.31
C GLU A 167 17.57 6.52 -14.28
N ASP A 168 16.56 7.38 -14.22
CA ASP A 168 16.47 8.47 -13.26
C ASP A 168 15.82 7.98 -11.95
N ASN A 169 16.63 7.93 -10.89
CA ASN A 169 16.16 7.48 -9.57
C ASN A 169 15.11 8.41 -8.95
N ILE A 170 15.14 9.71 -9.25
CA ILE A 170 14.16 10.68 -8.75
C ILE A 170 12.82 10.42 -9.44
N GLU A 171 12.84 10.19 -10.75
CA GLU A 171 11.65 9.86 -11.52
C GLU A 171 11.07 8.51 -11.06
N LEU A 172 11.90 7.49 -10.85
CA LEU A 172 11.47 6.19 -10.31
C LEU A 172 10.80 6.32 -8.94
N LEU A 173 11.36 7.14 -8.04
CA LEU A 173 10.76 7.41 -6.72
C LEU A 173 9.41 8.13 -6.87
N SER A 174 9.36 9.13 -7.74
CA SER A 174 8.12 9.86 -8.06
C SER A 174 7.03 8.94 -8.62
N LEU A 175 7.38 8.03 -9.53
CA LEU A 175 6.46 7.05 -10.09
C LEU A 175 5.94 6.07 -9.03
N ARG A 176 6.81 5.54 -8.18
CA ARG A 176 6.41 4.63 -7.09
C ARG A 176 5.43 5.30 -6.14
N ASN A 177 5.75 6.52 -5.68
CA ASN A 177 4.87 7.30 -4.81
C ASN A 177 3.57 7.70 -5.53
N GLY A 178 3.69 8.13 -6.79
CA GLY A 178 2.56 8.53 -7.61
C GLY A 178 1.55 7.41 -7.84
N LEU A 179 2.00 6.17 -8.06
CA LEU A 179 1.11 5.00 -8.17
C LEU A 179 0.34 4.75 -6.87
N ILE A 180 1.00 4.87 -5.72
CA ILE A 180 0.35 4.70 -4.42
C ILE A 180 -0.70 5.79 -4.19
N ILE A 181 -0.35 7.06 -4.48
CA ILE A 181 -1.29 8.18 -4.40
C ILE A 181 -2.47 7.97 -5.33
N PHE A 182 -2.22 7.51 -6.55
CA PHE A 182 -3.26 7.22 -7.53
C PHE A 182 -4.22 6.12 -7.06
N ASP A 183 -3.70 5.06 -6.44
CA ASP A 183 -4.52 4.02 -5.83
C ASP A 183 -5.34 4.56 -4.64
N ILE A 184 -4.77 5.45 -3.81
CA ILE A 184 -5.49 6.12 -2.72
C ILE A 184 -6.69 6.90 -3.30
N ILE A 185 -6.47 7.72 -4.33
CA ILE A 185 -7.51 8.52 -4.96
C ILE A 185 -8.64 7.64 -5.54
N LYS A 186 -8.34 6.46 -6.04
CA LYS A 186 -9.35 5.53 -6.58
C LYS A 186 -10.19 4.80 -5.52
N ILE A 187 -9.72 4.75 -4.27
CA ILE A 187 -10.41 4.06 -3.17
C ILE A 187 -11.38 5.00 -2.43
N TYR A 188 -11.12 6.31 -2.48
CA TYR A 188 -11.93 7.36 -1.84
C TYR A 188 -12.92 8.00 -2.80
#